data_82f400981cd5b2cfe6143107d8665881
#
_entry.id   82f400981cd5b2cfe6143107d8665881
#
_cell.length_a   1.000
_cell.length_b   1.000
_cell.length_c   1.000
_cell.angle_alpha   90.00
_cell.angle_beta   90.00
_cell.angle_gamma   90.00
#
_symmetry.space_group_name_H-M   'P 1'
#
loop_
_entity.id
_entity.type
_entity.pdbx_description
1 polymer ?
#
loop_
_entity_poly.entity_id
_entity_poly.type
_entity_poly.pdbx_seq_one_letter_code
_entity_poly.pdbx_strand_id
1 'polypeptide(L)'
;MPERDPLRGYPESQKTLKRTIRNRIVASYRDKAFFDGERANGYGGYVYDGRWRAIAENFKTDYSLGPHSSVLQLGCEKGFLLHEFLTLQPSMRVRGQETSNYARNCAMRDVRGTMRLEPYTHIPYDNQEFDLVIALGVVYTLNLADAMKCLRE
;
A
#
# COMPACT_ATOMS: atom_id res chain seq x y z
N MET A 1 -23.46 -5.77 -10.87
CA MET A 1 -22.21 -5.15 -11.37
C MET A 1 -21.22 -6.26 -11.61
N PRO A 2 -20.43 -6.23 -12.68
CA PRO A 2 -19.34 -7.19 -12.82
C PRO A 2 -18.41 -7.04 -11.62
N GLU A 3 -17.97 -8.16 -11.09
CA GLU A 3 -17.00 -8.20 -10.00
C GLU A 3 -15.70 -7.51 -10.48
N ARG A 4 -15.28 -6.46 -9.74
CA ARG A 4 -14.06 -5.74 -10.05
C ARG A 4 -12.91 -6.37 -9.28
N ASP A 5 -11.96 -6.93 -9.99
CA ASP A 5 -10.71 -7.44 -9.41
C ASP A 5 -9.52 -6.64 -9.95
N PRO A 6 -9.18 -5.51 -9.32
CA PRO A 6 -8.05 -4.71 -9.77
C PRO A 6 -6.70 -5.39 -9.55
N LEU A 7 -6.63 -6.45 -8.71
CA LEU A 7 -5.41 -7.22 -8.49
C LEU A 7 -5.21 -8.36 -9.48
N ARG A 8 -6.09 -8.54 -10.47
CA ARG A 8 -5.93 -9.55 -11.51
C ARG A 8 -4.55 -9.43 -12.19
N GLY A 9 -3.87 -10.56 -12.34
CA GLY A 9 -2.52 -10.61 -12.90
C GLY A 9 -1.40 -10.28 -11.89
N TYR A 10 -1.72 -9.97 -10.63
CA TYR A 10 -0.68 -9.88 -9.61
C TYR A 10 -0.08 -11.26 -9.36
N PRO A 11 1.27 -11.40 -9.35
CA PRO A 11 1.91 -12.70 -9.17
C PRO A 11 1.48 -13.34 -7.85
N GLU A 12 1.10 -14.62 -7.90
CA GLU A 12 0.83 -15.37 -6.67
C GLU A 12 2.04 -15.36 -5.74
N SER A 13 1.75 -15.22 -4.44
CA SER A 13 2.81 -15.27 -3.44
C SER A 13 3.48 -16.64 -3.44
N GLN A 14 4.81 -16.66 -3.48
CA GLN A 14 5.57 -17.89 -3.31
C GLN A 14 5.16 -18.59 -1.99
N LYS A 15 5.12 -19.94 -2.00
CA LYS A 15 4.75 -20.76 -0.83
C LYS A 15 5.36 -20.20 0.46
N THR A 16 4.50 -19.92 1.41
CA THR A 16 4.88 -19.33 2.69
C THR A 16 5.75 -20.31 3.46
N LEU A 17 6.98 -19.95 3.78
CA LEU A 17 7.82 -20.67 4.74
C LEU A 17 7.07 -20.75 6.08
N LYS A 18 7.18 -21.88 6.80
CA LYS A 18 6.67 -21.95 8.18
C LYS A 18 7.36 -20.89 9.02
N ARG A 19 6.61 -19.86 9.43
CA ARG A 19 7.12 -18.78 10.27
C ARG A 19 7.01 -19.17 11.73
N THR A 20 8.11 -19.01 12.47
CA THR A 20 8.12 -19.14 13.93
C THR A 20 7.43 -17.93 14.58
N ILE A 21 7.15 -18.02 15.89
CA ILE A 21 6.65 -16.89 16.69
C ILE A 21 7.63 -15.72 16.61
N ARG A 22 8.94 -15.99 16.71
CA ARG A 22 9.99 -14.97 16.57
C ARG A 22 9.90 -14.24 15.24
N ASN A 23 9.74 -14.95 14.13
CA ASN A 23 9.59 -14.32 12.81
C ASN A 23 8.36 -13.41 12.73
N ARG A 24 7.25 -13.80 13.38
CA ARG A 24 6.02 -12.99 13.43
C ARG A 24 6.21 -11.72 14.26
N ILE A 25 6.93 -11.81 15.39
CA ILE A 25 7.27 -10.64 16.22
C ILE A 25 8.14 -9.67 15.42
N VAL A 26 9.20 -10.18 14.77
CA VAL A 26 10.05 -9.34 13.91
C VAL A 26 9.23 -8.68 12.79
N ALA A 27 8.34 -9.44 12.15
CA ALA A 27 7.47 -8.93 11.10
C ALA A 27 6.54 -7.80 11.57
N SER A 28 6.09 -7.84 12.83
CA SER A 28 5.16 -6.83 13.38
C SER A 28 5.78 -5.44 13.52
N TYR A 29 7.10 -5.34 13.61
CA TYR A 29 7.79 -4.03 13.66
C TYR A 29 7.79 -3.28 12.33
N ARG A 30 7.55 -3.98 11.21
CA ARG A 30 7.52 -3.41 9.85
C ARG A 30 8.71 -2.48 9.56
N ASP A 31 9.87 -2.90 9.99
CA ASP A 31 11.16 -2.23 9.77
C ASP A 31 11.97 -2.87 8.63
N LYS A 32 13.26 -2.57 8.57
CA LYS A 32 14.18 -3.16 7.59
C LYS A 32 14.13 -4.69 7.55
N ALA A 33 14.01 -5.34 8.71
CA ALA A 33 13.97 -6.81 8.78
C ALA A 33 12.73 -7.38 8.10
N PHE A 34 11.59 -6.67 8.15
CA PHE A 34 10.37 -7.04 7.43
C PHE A 34 10.49 -6.83 5.92
N PHE A 35 10.95 -5.66 5.47
CA PHE A 35 10.98 -5.32 4.05
C PHE A 35 12.15 -5.98 3.31
N ASP A 36 13.35 -5.81 3.83
CA ASP A 36 14.60 -6.14 3.13
C ASP A 36 15.49 -7.14 3.88
N GLY A 37 14.97 -7.74 4.96
CA GLY A 37 15.65 -8.79 5.71
C GLY A 37 15.37 -10.18 5.17
N GLU A 38 15.48 -11.18 6.03
CA GLU A 38 15.22 -12.57 5.66
C GLU A 38 13.76 -12.81 5.27
N ARG A 39 13.52 -13.67 4.28
CA ARG A 39 12.18 -14.02 3.79
C ARG A 39 11.25 -14.57 4.89
N ALA A 40 11.81 -15.21 5.91
CA ALA A 40 11.03 -15.69 7.05
C ALA A 40 10.39 -14.55 7.86
N ASN A 41 10.99 -13.36 7.87
CA ASN A 41 10.51 -12.19 8.60
C ASN A 41 9.51 -11.33 7.80
N GLY A 42 9.49 -11.44 6.47
CA GLY A 42 8.65 -10.58 5.65
C GLY A 42 8.80 -10.80 4.15
N TYR A 43 9.10 -9.75 3.42
CA TYR A 43 9.22 -9.81 1.97
C TYR A 43 10.50 -10.49 1.48
N GLY A 44 11.60 -10.42 2.24
CA GLY A 44 12.88 -10.97 1.79
C GLY A 44 13.56 -10.15 0.70
N GLY A 45 13.36 -8.83 0.73
CA GLY A 45 13.76 -7.88 -0.29
C GLY A 45 12.57 -7.32 -1.04
N TYR A 46 12.09 -6.14 -0.63
CA TYR A 46 10.98 -5.46 -1.26
C TYR A 46 11.51 -4.38 -2.19
N VAL A 47 11.81 -4.79 -3.42
CA VAL A 47 12.38 -3.92 -4.45
C VAL A 47 11.37 -3.68 -5.58
N TYR A 48 11.48 -2.52 -6.21
CA TYR A 48 10.66 -2.19 -7.37
C TYR A 48 11.08 -3.04 -8.57
N ASP A 49 10.11 -3.71 -9.18
CA ASP A 49 10.31 -4.57 -10.35
C ASP A 49 9.25 -4.37 -11.46
N GLY A 50 8.43 -3.33 -11.33
CA GLY A 50 7.40 -2.99 -12.31
C GLY A 50 6.11 -3.82 -12.23
N ARG A 51 6.00 -4.80 -11.31
CA ARG A 51 4.80 -5.66 -11.19
C ARG A 51 3.51 -4.89 -10.89
N TRP A 52 3.63 -3.72 -10.27
CA TRP A 52 2.50 -2.88 -9.93
C TRP A 52 1.91 -2.10 -11.11
N ARG A 53 2.60 -2.10 -12.27
CA ARG A 53 2.13 -1.40 -13.47
C ARG A 53 0.76 -1.88 -13.94
N ALA A 54 0.63 -3.19 -14.16
CA ALA A 54 -0.65 -3.80 -14.59
C ALA A 54 -1.76 -3.57 -13.57
N ILE A 55 -1.41 -3.56 -12.27
CA ILE A 55 -2.36 -3.32 -11.18
C ILE A 55 -2.86 -1.87 -11.22
N ALA A 56 -1.97 -0.90 -11.42
CA ALA A 56 -2.35 0.51 -11.56
C ALA A 56 -3.24 0.74 -12.80
N GLU A 57 -2.95 0.09 -13.92
CA GLU A 57 -3.78 0.12 -15.12
C GLU A 57 -5.18 -0.47 -14.87
N ASN A 58 -5.27 -1.58 -14.12
CA ASN A 58 -6.54 -2.17 -13.73
C ASN A 58 -7.36 -1.22 -12.86
N PHE A 59 -6.75 -0.64 -11.80
CA PHE A 59 -7.43 0.35 -10.96
C PHE A 59 -7.92 1.54 -11.77
N LYS A 60 -7.06 2.06 -12.65
CA LYS A 60 -7.43 3.18 -13.53
C LYS A 60 -8.65 2.86 -14.38
N THR A 61 -8.69 1.68 -14.98
CA THR A 61 -9.79 1.23 -15.83
C THR A 61 -11.05 0.96 -15.03
N ASP A 62 -10.94 0.15 -13.96
CA ASP A 62 -12.09 -0.33 -13.19
C ASP A 62 -12.80 0.79 -12.43
N TYR A 63 -12.07 1.83 -12.02
CA TYR A 63 -12.60 2.99 -11.29
C TYR A 63 -12.65 4.26 -12.13
N SER A 64 -12.37 4.17 -13.43
CA SER A 64 -12.43 5.31 -14.37
C SER A 64 -11.56 6.50 -13.92
N LEU A 65 -10.36 6.22 -13.39
CA LEU A 65 -9.46 7.26 -12.89
C LEU A 65 -8.83 8.03 -14.05
N GLY A 66 -9.01 9.35 -14.05
CA GLY A 66 -8.48 10.27 -15.04
C GLY A 66 -7.28 11.08 -14.55
N PRO A 67 -6.81 12.04 -15.38
CA PRO A 67 -5.62 12.83 -15.06
C PRO A 67 -5.73 13.68 -13.79
N HIS A 68 -6.94 14.04 -13.39
CA HIS A 68 -7.20 14.88 -12.22
C HIS A 68 -7.78 14.09 -11.03
N SER A 69 -7.86 12.78 -11.15
CA SER A 69 -8.32 11.94 -10.05
C SER A 69 -7.35 11.98 -8.87
N SER A 70 -7.92 11.76 -7.70
CA SER A 70 -7.21 11.74 -6.42
C SER A 70 -7.27 10.35 -5.80
N VAL A 71 -6.11 9.82 -5.38
CA VAL A 71 -5.98 8.48 -4.82
C VAL A 71 -5.23 8.55 -3.49
N LEU A 72 -5.80 7.92 -2.46
CA LEU A 72 -5.14 7.66 -1.18
C LEU A 72 -4.85 6.16 -1.07
N GLN A 73 -3.61 5.79 -0.74
CA GLN A 73 -3.26 4.43 -0.38
C GLN A 73 -2.85 4.34 1.09
N LEU A 74 -3.62 3.59 1.87
CA LEU A 74 -3.27 3.19 3.23
C LEU A 74 -2.36 1.96 3.15
N GLY A 75 -1.26 1.95 3.92
CA GLY A 75 -0.26 0.91 3.83
C GLY A 75 0.49 0.92 2.50
N CYS A 76 0.89 2.12 2.07
CA CYS A 76 1.52 2.31 0.76
C CYS A 76 2.96 1.77 0.68
N GLU A 77 3.54 1.34 1.81
CA GLU A 77 4.85 0.72 1.91
C GLU A 77 5.96 1.59 1.27
N LYS A 78 6.69 1.09 0.28
CA LYS A 78 7.69 1.88 -0.47
C LYS A 78 7.08 2.68 -1.65
N GLY A 79 5.75 2.77 -1.73
CA GLY A 79 5.03 3.60 -2.68
C GLY A 79 5.03 3.12 -4.12
N PHE A 80 5.27 1.83 -4.37
CA PHE A 80 5.39 1.31 -5.74
C PHE A 80 4.10 1.46 -6.57
N LEU A 81 2.93 1.19 -5.99
CA LEU A 81 1.66 1.39 -6.69
C LEU A 81 1.38 2.87 -6.95
N LEU A 82 1.66 3.75 -5.97
CA LEU A 82 1.51 5.20 -6.14
C LEU A 82 2.44 5.76 -7.23
N HIS A 83 3.66 5.25 -7.30
CA HIS A 83 4.61 5.57 -8.38
C HIS A 83 4.04 5.21 -9.74
N GLU A 84 3.42 4.04 -9.88
CA GLU A 84 2.81 3.63 -11.15
C GLU A 84 1.63 4.52 -11.55
N PHE A 85 0.81 4.97 -10.59
CA PHE A 85 -0.24 5.95 -10.89
C PHE A 85 0.33 7.24 -11.46
N LEU A 86 1.41 7.78 -10.86
CA LEU A 86 2.07 8.99 -11.38
C LEU A 86 2.73 8.77 -12.73
N THR A 87 3.28 7.57 -12.97
CA THR A 87 3.87 7.22 -14.26
C THR A 87 2.80 7.14 -15.36
N LEU A 88 1.62 6.59 -15.05
CA LEU A 88 0.50 6.51 -15.98
C LEU A 88 -0.20 7.86 -16.19
N GLN A 89 -0.31 8.65 -15.14
CA GLN A 89 -1.01 9.93 -15.11
C GLN A 89 -0.26 10.92 -14.22
N PRO A 90 0.71 11.68 -14.77
CA PRO A 90 1.53 12.62 -13.99
C PRO A 90 0.75 13.73 -13.26
N SER A 91 -0.45 14.05 -13.72
CA SER A 91 -1.33 15.06 -13.10
C SER A 91 -2.24 14.51 -11.99
N MET A 92 -2.23 13.19 -11.76
CA MET A 92 -3.04 12.57 -10.72
C MET A 92 -2.54 13.00 -9.32
N ARG A 93 -3.47 13.27 -8.42
CA ARG A 93 -3.14 13.56 -7.02
C ARG A 93 -3.03 12.26 -6.22
N VAL A 94 -1.82 11.83 -5.90
CA VAL A 94 -1.61 10.64 -5.06
C VAL A 94 -1.19 11.04 -3.65
N ARG A 95 -1.66 10.29 -2.66
CA ARG A 95 -1.26 10.39 -1.25
C ARG A 95 -1.04 8.99 -0.70
N GLY A 96 -0.04 8.86 0.14
CA GLY A 96 0.24 7.62 0.86
C GLY A 96 0.17 7.83 2.37
N GLN A 97 -0.31 6.82 3.09
CA GLN A 97 -0.20 6.75 4.53
C GLN A 97 0.46 5.45 4.92
N GLU A 98 1.47 5.52 5.75
CA GLU A 98 2.28 4.38 6.17
C GLU A 98 2.65 4.52 7.65
N THR A 99 2.78 3.40 8.34
CA THR A 99 3.23 3.37 9.74
C THR A 99 4.73 3.11 9.86
N SER A 100 5.36 2.56 8.82
CA SER A 100 6.78 2.23 8.77
C SER A 100 7.63 3.42 8.34
N ASN A 101 8.43 3.94 9.27
CA ASN A 101 9.44 4.94 8.92
C ASN A 101 10.48 4.41 7.93
N TYR A 102 10.85 3.12 8.05
CA TYR A 102 11.78 2.48 7.11
C TYR A 102 11.22 2.47 5.69
N ALA A 103 9.97 2.00 5.53
CA ALA A 103 9.32 1.96 4.22
C ALA A 103 9.25 3.35 3.57
N ARG A 104 8.82 4.37 4.33
CA ARG A 104 8.77 5.74 3.83
C ARG A 104 10.15 6.27 3.42
N ASN A 105 11.20 6.03 4.22
CA ASN A 105 12.55 6.49 3.91
C ASN A 105 13.13 5.79 2.66
N CYS A 106 12.72 4.55 2.40
CA CYS A 106 13.10 3.78 1.22
C CYS A 106 12.09 3.88 0.06
N ALA A 107 11.09 4.76 0.17
CA ALA A 107 10.05 4.90 -0.86
C ALA A 107 10.59 5.48 -2.17
N MET A 108 9.83 5.23 -3.24
CA MET A 108 10.08 5.82 -4.55
C MET A 108 10.20 7.35 -4.43
N ARG A 109 11.17 7.92 -5.12
CA ARG A 109 11.56 9.32 -4.94
C ARG A 109 10.43 10.31 -5.23
N ASP A 110 9.64 10.03 -6.24
CA ASP A 110 8.54 10.88 -6.72
C ASP A 110 7.31 10.85 -5.80
N VAL A 111 7.13 9.80 -5.00
CA VAL A 111 5.98 9.68 -4.07
C VAL A 111 6.34 9.90 -2.61
N ARG A 112 7.62 9.84 -2.24
CA ARG A 112 8.06 9.98 -0.83
C ARG A 112 7.52 11.25 -0.17
N GLY A 113 7.51 12.38 -0.89
CA GLY A 113 7.01 13.67 -0.41
C GLY A 113 5.49 13.70 -0.21
N THR A 114 4.74 12.76 -0.79
CA THR A 114 3.28 12.66 -0.65
C THR A 114 2.84 11.68 0.44
N MET A 115 3.80 11.03 1.11
CA MET A 115 3.54 10.03 2.14
C MET A 115 3.55 10.64 3.54
N ARG A 116 2.55 10.28 4.35
CA ARG A 116 2.47 10.61 5.78
C ARG A 116 2.77 9.39 6.63
N LEU A 117 3.44 9.61 7.77
CA LEU A 117 3.62 8.61 8.83
C LEU A 117 2.55 8.83 9.88
N GLU A 118 1.47 8.07 9.77
CA GLU A 118 0.32 8.15 10.67
C GLU A 118 -0.26 6.75 10.90
N PRO A 119 -0.86 6.48 12.07
CA PRO A 119 -1.58 5.24 12.28
C PRO A 119 -2.83 5.20 11.41
N TYR A 120 -3.25 4.01 10.99
CA TYR A 120 -4.44 3.84 10.13
C TYR A 120 -5.77 4.15 10.85
N THR A 121 -5.73 4.41 12.15
CA THR A 121 -6.85 4.89 12.96
C THR A 121 -6.97 6.40 13.03
N HIS A 122 -6.13 7.10 12.29
CA HIS A 122 -6.17 8.55 12.14
C HIS A 122 -5.81 8.90 10.70
N ILE A 123 -6.81 9.24 9.90
CA ILE A 123 -6.66 9.59 8.49
C ILE A 123 -6.86 11.11 8.37
N PRO A 124 -5.78 11.92 8.28
CA PRO A 124 -5.84 13.37 8.41
C PRO A 124 -6.25 14.05 7.09
N TYR A 125 -7.37 13.62 6.55
CA TYR A 125 -7.96 14.16 5.32
C TYR A 125 -9.45 14.41 5.51
N ASP A 126 -10.01 15.30 4.71
CA ASP A 126 -11.45 15.61 4.75
C ASP A 126 -12.29 14.48 4.14
N ASN A 127 -13.55 14.40 4.58
CA ASN A 127 -14.50 13.46 3.99
C ASN A 127 -14.66 13.71 2.49
N GLN A 128 -14.67 12.65 1.70
CA GLN A 128 -14.82 12.70 0.25
C GLN A 128 -13.68 13.45 -0.48
N GLU A 129 -12.51 13.57 0.14
CA GLU A 129 -11.35 14.25 -0.45
C GLU A 129 -10.73 13.45 -1.61
N PHE A 130 -10.94 12.12 -1.64
CA PHE A 130 -10.36 11.23 -2.66
C PHE A 130 -11.42 10.53 -3.49
N ASP A 131 -11.14 10.37 -4.79
CA ASP A 131 -11.97 9.57 -5.70
C ASP A 131 -11.82 8.07 -5.43
N LEU A 132 -10.66 7.65 -4.91
CA LEU A 132 -10.39 6.26 -4.54
C LEU A 132 -9.49 6.18 -3.30
N VAL A 133 -9.90 5.34 -2.34
CA VAL A 133 -9.08 4.94 -1.20
C VAL A 133 -8.74 3.46 -1.32
N ILE A 134 -7.45 3.13 -1.25
CA ILE A 134 -6.93 1.77 -1.40
C ILE A 134 -6.31 1.34 -0.06
N ALA A 135 -6.75 0.22 0.50
CA ALA A 135 -6.26 -0.34 1.76
C ALA A 135 -5.85 -1.81 1.58
N LEU A 136 -4.82 -2.05 0.74
CA LEU A 136 -4.31 -3.39 0.48
C LEU A 136 -3.47 -3.88 1.66
N GLY A 137 -3.91 -5.00 2.27
CA GLY A 137 -3.16 -5.62 3.34
C GLY A 137 -3.15 -4.85 4.67
N VAL A 138 -4.07 -3.91 4.90
CA VAL A 138 -4.13 -3.08 6.10
C VAL A 138 -5.16 -3.60 7.09
N VAL A 139 -6.42 -3.64 6.70
CA VAL A 139 -7.55 -3.85 7.61
C VAL A 139 -7.45 -5.16 8.40
N TYR A 140 -7.00 -6.24 7.78
CA TYR A 140 -6.85 -7.54 8.45
C TYR A 140 -5.68 -7.60 9.46
N THR A 141 -4.79 -6.61 9.46
CA THR A 141 -3.68 -6.52 10.43
C THR A 141 -4.08 -5.80 11.71
N LEU A 142 -5.24 -5.14 11.70
CA LEU A 142 -5.77 -4.37 12.83
C LEU A 142 -6.65 -5.25 13.72
N ASN A 143 -6.74 -4.92 15.00
CA ASN A 143 -7.78 -5.48 15.85
C ASN A 143 -9.15 -4.93 15.40
N LEU A 144 -10.25 -5.54 15.85
CA LEU A 144 -11.59 -5.19 15.40
C LEU A 144 -11.93 -3.70 15.65
N ALA A 145 -11.57 -3.16 16.82
CA ALA A 145 -11.86 -1.78 17.17
C ALA A 145 -11.13 -0.81 16.24
N ASP A 146 -9.84 -1.04 16.00
CA ASP A 146 -9.02 -0.22 15.10
C ASP A 146 -9.44 -0.37 13.64
N ALA A 147 -9.82 -1.58 13.20
CA ALA A 147 -10.37 -1.80 11.86
C ALA A 147 -11.67 -1.01 11.65
N MET A 148 -12.58 -1.06 12.62
CA MET A 148 -13.82 -0.28 12.60
C MET A 148 -13.57 1.22 12.57
N LYS A 149 -12.56 1.69 13.32
CA LYS A 149 -12.18 3.11 13.31
C LYS A 149 -11.59 3.50 11.97
N CYS A 150 -10.64 2.74 11.44
CA CYS A 150 -10.03 2.98 10.13
C CYS A 150 -11.08 3.06 8.98
N LEU A 151 -12.13 2.23 9.04
CA LEU A 151 -13.19 2.23 8.02
C LEU A 151 -14.20 3.39 8.15
N ARG A 152 -14.18 4.12 9.26
CA ARG A 152 -15.06 5.29 9.50
C ARG A 152 -14.37 6.61 9.18
N GLU A 153 -13.04 6.65 9.22
CA GLU A 153 -12.21 7.80 8.86
C GLU A 153 -12.21 8.01 7.33
#